data_a03e53381e47dadf332cec925b84547e
#
_entry.id   a03e53381e47dadf332cec925b84547e
#
_cell.length_a   1.000
_cell.length_b   1.000
_cell.length_c   1.000
_cell.angle_alpha   90.00
_cell.angle_beta   90.00
_cell.angle_gamma   90.00
#
_symmetry.space_group_name_H-M   'P 1'
#
loop_
_entity.id
_entity.type
_entity.pdbx_description
1 polymer ?
#
loop_
_entity_poly.entity_id
_entity_poly.type
_entity_poly.pdbx_seq_one_letter_code
_entity_poly.pdbx_strand_id
1 'polypeptide(L)'
;IENHKQELAVAETAETGKPIYESENIDIPLSIKAFKYYGDHAPKILNGRQYIKMDDTRFQDYVTYEPYGVAVIIAPWNFPLHLLTRDMCPALAAGNTVVIKPSSKTPVTAAILGDILMEAGFPKGVVNIIYGSGSVVGEELIHSKEVSLIAFTGSEEVGRKIMHASAQSAVIKKMLLELGGKGAICVDKSGDLEGAVNSAVYGVCMNQG
;
A
#
# COMPACT_ATOMS: atom_id res chain seq x y z
N ILE A 1 -16.03 3.95 -2.15
CA ILE A 1 -15.25 4.93 -1.35
C ILE A 1 -15.83 6.33 -1.50
N GLU A 2 -16.12 6.82 -2.71
CA GLU A 2 -16.67 8.18 -2.90
C GLU A 2 -17.96 8.41 -2.09
N ASN A 3 -18.86 7.45 -2.07
CA ASN A 3 -20.11 7.53 -1.30
C ASN A 3 -19.89 7.52 0.22
N HIS A 4 -18.75 7.00 0.67
CA HIS A 4 -18.37 6.89 2.08
C HIS A 4 -17.27 7.88 2.48
N LYS A 5 -17.02 8.91 1.65
CA LYS A 5 -15.91 9.86 1.86
C LYS A 5 -15.93 10.49 3.25
N GLN A 6 -17.09 10.97 3.67
CA GLN A 6 -17.25 11.65 4.96
C GLN A 6 -17.03 10.70 6.15
N GLU A 7 -17.61 9.51 6.08
CA GLU A 7 -17.44 8.47 7.11
C GLU A 7 -15.98 8.08 7.29
N LEU A 8 -15.29 7.80 6.18
CA LEU A 8 -13.87 7.48 6.18
C LEU A 8 -13.00 8.61 6.72
N ALA A 9 -13.27 9.86 6.32
CA ALA A 9 -12.51 11.01 6.79
C ALA A 9 -12.67 11.26 8.29
N VAL A 10 -13.88 11.10 8.82
CA VAL A 10 -14.15 11.20 10.27
C VAL A 10 -13.43 10.09 11.02
N ALA A 11 -13.51 8.84 10.55
CA ALA A 11 -12.84 7.71 11.15
C ALA A 11 -11.32 7.90 11.16
N GLU A 12 -10.73 8.29 10.02
CA GLU A 12 -9.29 8.51 9.89
C GLU A 12 -8.78 9.62 10.82
N THR A 13 -9.53 10.74 10.91
CA THR A 13 -9.23 11.84 11.85
C THR A 13 -9.31 11.35 13.31
N ALA A 14 -10.34 10.60 13.66
CA ALA A 14 -10.51 10.08 15.03
C ALA A 14 -9.39 9.12 15.45
N GLU A 15 -8.91 8.27 14.53
CA GLU A 15 -7.86 7.30 14.81
C GLU A 15 -6.46 7.91 14.86
N THR A 16 -6.19 8.89 13.98
CA THR A 16 -4.83 9.43 13.80
C THR A 16 -4.59 10.74 14.55
N GLY A 17 -5.65 11.48 14.89
CA GLY A 17 -5.55 12.81 15.48
C GLY A 17 -5.20 13.91 14.47
N LYS A 18 -5.14 13.62 13.16
CA LYS A 18 -4.90 14.64 12.13
C LYS A 18 -6.11 15.57 11.94
N PRO A 19 -5.92 16.78 11.43
CA PRO A 19 -7.03 17.64 11.08
C PRO A 19 -7.97 17.00 10.06
N ILE A 20 -9.28 17.16 10.25
CA ILE A 20 -10.30 16.63 9.32
C ILE A 20 -10.07 17.12 7.88
N TYR A 21 -9.52 18.33 7.73
CA TYR A 21 -9.16 18.90 6.44
C TYR A 21 -8.17 17.99 5.67
N GLU A 22 -7.18 17.42 6.33
CA GLU A 22 -6.19 16.52 5.69
C GLU A 22 -6.88 15.23 5.26
N SER A 23 -7.67 14.60 6.12
CA SER A 23 -8.42 13.40 5.77
C SER A 23 -9.35 13.62 4.57
N GLU A 24 -10.14 14.70 4.59
CA GLU A 24 -11.12 14.99 3.52
C GLU A 24 -10.48 15.40 2.18
N ASN A 25 -9.36 16.13 2.21
CA ASN A 25 -8.82 16.75 1.01
C ASN A 25 -7.53 16.11 0.50
N ILE A 26 -6.88 15.28 1.29
CA ILE A 26 -5.63 14.61 0.93
C ILE A 26 -5.81 13.10 0.95
N ASP A 27 -6.06 12.48 2.11
CA ASP A 27 -5.92 11.04 2.32
C ASP A 27 -6.99 10.24 1.58
N ILE A 28 -8.26 10.58 1.79
CA ILE A 28 -9.37 9.90 1.11
C ILE A 28 -9.34 10.15 -0.41
N PRO A 29 -9.12 11.38 -0.92
CA PRO A 29 -8.94 11.61 -2.34
C PRO A 29 -7.78 10.84 -2.98
N LEU A 30 -6.64 10.66 -2.29
CA LEU A 30 -5.54 9.85 -2.79
C LEU A 30 -5.93 8.38 -2.90
N SER A 31 -6.66 7.85 -1.91
CA SER A 31 -7.20 6.49 -1.94
C SER A 31 -8.18 6.29 -3.10
N ILE A 32 -9.08 7.23 -3.33
CA ILE A 32 -10.01 7.21 -4.49
C ILE A 32 -9.24 7.20 -5.81
N LYS A 33 -8.21 8.04 -5.93
CA LYS A 33 -7.37 8.08 -7.14
C LYS A 33 -6.67 6.76 -7.39
N ALA A 34 -6.18 6.08 -6.35
CA ALA A 34 -5.55 4.76 -6.48
C ALA A 34 -6.54 3.73 -7.07
N PHE A 35 -7.75 3.63 -6.53
CA PHE A 35 -8.78 2.73 -7.06
C PHE A 35 -9.14 3.03 -8.51
N LYS A 36 -9.35 4.32 -8.86
CA LYS A 36 -9.67 4.72 -10.22
C LYS A 36 -8.53 4.36 -11.18
N TYR A 37 -7.31 4.76 -10.84
CA TYR A 37 -6.14 4.51 -11.68
C TYR A 37 -5.95 3.01 -11.98
N TYR A 38 -5.92 2.18 -10.94
CA TYR A 38 -5.69 0.76 -11.13
C TYR A 38 -6.92 0.04 -11.71
N GLY A 39 -8.14 0.50 -11.44
CA GLY A 39 -9.35 0.00 -12.10
C GLY A 39 -9.32 0.21 -13.60
N ASP A 40 -8.93 1.39 -14.06
CA ASP A 40 -8.80 1.72 -15.48
C ASP A 40 -7.65 0.98 -16.19
N HIS A 41 -6.61 0.61 -15.44
CA HIS A 41 -5.40 -0.02 -15.99
C HIS A 41 -5.39 -1.55 -15.83
N ALA A 42 -6.18 -2.12 -14.91
CA ALA A 42 -6.21 -3.57 -14.66
C ALA A 42 -6.36 -4.42 -15.93
N PRO A 43 -7.25 -4.09 -16.91
CA PRO A 43 -7.36 -4.85 -18.14
C PRO A 43 -6.11 -4.88 -19.01
N LYS A 44 -5.16 -3.96 -18.78
CA LYS A 44 -3.91 -3.84 -19.54
C LYS A 44 -2.72 -4.51 -18.86
N ILE A 45 -2.80 -4.73 -17.54
CA ILE A 45 -1.68 -5.23 -16.72
C ILE A 45 -1.38 -6.70 -17.03
N LEU A 46 -2.42 -7.51 -17.18
CA LEU A 46 -2.31 -8.94 -17.48
C LEU A 46 -2.73 -9.23 -18.95
N ASN A 47 -2.20 -8.47 -19.88
CA ASN A 47 -2.64 -8.51 -21.29
C ASN A 47 -1.99 -9.64 -22.12
N GLY A 48 -1.93 -10.86 -21.58
CA GLY A 48 -1.49 -12.02 -22.34
C GLY A 48 0.01 -12.00 -22.70
N ARG A 49 0.35 -12.66 -23.81
CA ARG A 49 1.74 -12.77 -24.28
C ARG A 49 2.14 -11.57 -25.10
N GLN A 50 3.27 -10.96 -24.71
CA GLN A 50 3.92 -9.92 -25.50
C GLN A 50 5.07 -10.55 -26.29
N TYR A 51 4.87 -10.73 -27.59
CA TYR A 51 5.87 -11.34 -28.46
C TYR A 51 7.02 -10.36 -28.74
N ILE A 52 8.25 -10.84 -28.59
CA ILE A 52 9.46 -10.09 -28.93
C ILE A 52 9.86 -10.49 -30.34
N LYS A 53 10.13 -9.49 -31.20
CA LYS A 53 10.59 -9.76 -32.56
C LYS A 53 11.99 -10.36 -32.52
N MET A 54 12.13 -11.55 -33.09
CA MET A 54 13.40 -12.25 -33.23
C MET A 54 13.84 -12.21 -34.69
N ASP A 55 15.18 -12.05 -34.95
CA ASP A 55 15.73 -12.16 -36.29
C ASP A 55 15.78 -13.61 -36.77
N ASP A 56 15.97 -14.57 -35.86
CA ASP A 56 15.93 -15.99 -36.15
C ASP A 56 14.50 -16.54 -35.95
N THR A 57 13.84 -16.83 -37.06
CA THR A 57 12.46 -17.31 -37.10
C THR A 57 12.25 -18.73 -36.55
N ARG A 58 13.33 -19.44 -36.22
CA ARG A 58 13.22 -20.77 -35.56
C ARG A 58 12.85 -20.65 -34.08
N PHE A 59 12.95 -19.44 -33.50
CA PHE A 59 12.65 -19.15 -32.10
C PHE A 59 11.44 -18.20 -32.01
N GLN A 60 10.64 -18.40 -30.98
CA GLN A 60 9.61 -17.45 -30.54
C GLN A 60 9.98 -17.01 -29.13
N ASP A 61 10.11 -15.70 -28.91
CA ASP A 61 10.32 -15.11 -27.60
C ASP A 61 9.11 -14.28 -27.22
N TYR A 62 8.69 -14.41 -25.97
CA TYR A 62 7.55 -13.67 -25.45
C TYR A 62 7.68 -13.46 -23.92
N VAL A 63 7.06 -12.39 -23.43
CA VAL A 63 6.93 -12.08 -22.02
C VAL A 63 5.48 -12.29 -21.59
N THR A 64 5.30 -12.94 -20.46
CA THR A 64 4.02 -13.04 -19.75
C THR A 64 4.15 -12.45 -18.36
N TYR A 65 3.10 -11.79 -17.89
CA TYR A 65 3.00 -11.32 -16.50
C TYR A 65 2.00 -12.22 -15.78
N GLU A 66 2.40 -12.74 -14.63
CA GLU A 66 1.58 -13.61 -13.80
C GLU A 66 1.50 -13.06 -12.38
N PRO A 67 0.39 -13.24 -11.66
CA PRO A 67 0.29 -12.84 -10.25
C PRO A 67 1.26 -13.66 -9.40
N TYR A 68 1.76 -13.04 -8.34
CA TYR A 68 2.55 -13.73 -7.32
C TYR A 68 1.72 -14.72 -6.49
N GLY A 69 0.41 -14.51 -6.39
CA GLY A 69 -0.51 -15.30 -5.58
C GLY A 69 -1.00 -14.51 -4.37
N VAL A 70 -0.55 -14.86 -3.16
CA VAL A 70 -0.94 -14.17 -1.93
C VAL A 70 0.03 -13.03 -1.63
N ALA A 71 -0.49 -11.81 -1.61
CA ALA A 71 0.23 -10.61 -1.21
C ALA A 71 -0.20 -10.17 0.21
N VAL A 72 0.75 -10.01 1.10
CA VAL A 72 0.53 -9.43 2.43
C VAL A 72 0.85 -7.94 2.39
N ILE A 73 -0.05 -7.14 2.95
CA ILE A 73 0.10 -5.69 3.09
C ILE A 73 0.08 -5.33 4.57
N ILE A 74 1.18 -4.80 5.07
CA ILE A 74 1.33 -4.35 6.46
C ILE A 74 1.50 -2.85 6.46
N ALA A 75 0.47 -2.12 6.87
CA ALA A 75 0.43 -0.67 6.81
C ALA A 75 0.71 -0.01 8.16
N PRO A 76 1.30 1.19 8.15
CA PRO A 76 1.51 2.02 9.33
C PRO A 76 0.24 2.79 9.72
N TRP A 77 0.38 3.65 10.73
CA TRP A 77 -0.73 4.38 11.35
C TRP A 77 -0.96 5.80 10.78
N ASN A 78 0.03 6.39 10.10
CA ASN A 78 0.00 7.82 9.73
C ASN A 78 -0.90 8.16 8.53
N PHE A 79 -1.04 7.22 7.59
CA PHE A 79 -1.96 7.30 6.45
C PHE A 79 -2.76 5.98 6.32
N PRO A 80 -3.65 5.67 7.26
CA PRO A 80 -4.23 4.34 7.38
C PRO A 80 -4.86 3.83 6.09
N LEU A 81 -5.81 4.59 5.51
CA LEU A 81 -6.48 4.17 4.30
C LEU A 81 -5.59 4.27 3.06
N HIS A 82 -4.87 5.39 2.92
CA HIS A 82 -4.09 5.64 1.71
C HIS A 82 -2.98 4.61 1.50
N LEU A 83 -2.21 4.28 2.55
CA LEU A 83 -1.11 3.32 2.41
C LEU A 83 -1.61 1.88 2.21
N LEU A 84 -2.79 1.53 2.73
CA LEU A 84 -3.44 0.28 2.38
C LEU A 84 -3.82 0.22 0.91
N THR A 85 -4.49 1.25 0.41
CA THR A 85 -5.00 1.28 -0.97
C THR A 85 -3.89 1.43 -1.99
N ARG A 86 -2.82 2.16 -1.66
CA ARG A 86 -1.62 2.31 -2.48
C ARG A 86 -1.02 0.95 -2.88
N ASP A 87 -0.96 0.02 -1.93
CA ASP A 87 -0.33 -1.29 -2.15
C ASP A 87 -1.36 -2.35 -2.57
N MET A 88 -2.60 -2.26 -2.08
CA MET A 88 -3.68 -3.20 -2.41
C MET A 88 -4.14 -3.07 -3.87
N CYS A 89 -4.36 -1.85 -4.34
CA CYS A 89 -4.91 -1.65 -5.69
C CYS A 89 -4.01 -2.24 -6.80
N PRO A 90 -2.68 -1.99 -6.83
CA PRO A 90 -1.81 -2.63 -7.82
C PRO A 90 -1.72 -4.15 -7.64
N ALA A 91 -1.72 -4.65 -6.40
CA ALA A 91 -1.69 -6.09 -6.15
C ALA A 91 -2.93 -6.78 -6.74
N LEU A 92 -4.11 -6.23 -6.51
CA LEU A 92 -5.37 -6.74 -7.07
C LEU A 92 -5.43 -6.59 -8.58
N ALA A 93 -5.01 -5.46 -9.14
CA ALA A 93 -4.96 -5.23 -10.59
C ALA A 93 -4.03 -6.21 -11.31
N ALA A 94 -2.97 -6.67 -10.62
CA ALA A 94 -2.07 -7.71 -11.12
C ALA A 94 -2.57 -9.15 -10.85
N GLY A 95 -3.81 -9.34 -10.37
CA GLY A 95 -4.44 -10.65 -10.18
C GLY A 95 -4.08 -11.36 -8.87
N ASN A 96 -3.43 -10.68 -7.92
CA ASN A 96 -3.14 -11.26 -6.62
C ASN A 96 -4.36 -11.22 -5.69
N THR A 97 -4.39 -12.12 -4.71
CA THR A 97 -5.21 -11.98 -3.52
C THR A 97 -4.42 -11.28 -2.43
N VAL A 98 -5.10 -10.57 -1.54
CA VAL A 98 -4.43 -9.79 -0.51
C VAL A 98 -4.87 -10.15 0.90
N VAL A 99 -3.91 -10.16 1.81
CA VAL A 99 -4.13 -10.20 3.25
C VAL A 99 -3.59 -8.90 3.84
N ILE A 100 -4.47 -8.11 4.41
CA ILE A 100 -4.17 -6.79 4.94
C ILE A 100 -4.07 -6.86 6.46
N LYS A 101 -2.95 -6.39 7.00
CA LYS A 101 -2.78 -6.14 8.43
C LYS A 101 -2.62 -4.63 8.65
N PRO A 102 -3.69 -3.91 9.03
CA PRO A 102 -3.58 -2.50 9.39
C PRO A 102 -2.78 -2.33 10.69
N SER A 103 -2.35 -1.11 10.95
CA SER A 103 -1.79 -0.78 12.27
C SER A 103 -2.83 -1.07 13.36
N SER A 104 -2.38 -1.61 14.49
CA SER A 104 -3.24 -1.78 15.67
C SER A 104 -3.71 -0.47 16.30
N LYS A 105 -3.08 0.65 15.92
CA LYS A 105 -3.48 2.00 16.35
C LYS A 105 -4.61 2.59 15.52
N THR A 106 -4.77 2.12 14.27
CA THR A 106 -5.71 2.68 13.29
C THR A 106 -6.43 1.56 12.53
N PRO A 107 -7.28 0.75 13.20
CA PRO A 107 -7.96 -0.38 12.58
C PRO A 107 -9.31 -0.03 11.93
N VAL A 108 -9.95 1.09 12.32
CA VAL A 108 -11.36 1.37 11.98
C VAL A 108 -11.52 1.72 10.51
N THR A 109 -10.64 2.57 9.94
CA THR A 109 -10.66 2.88 8.50
C THR A 109 -10.51 1.63 7.63
N ALA A 110 -9.69 0.66 8.07
CA ALA A 110 -9.56 -0.62 7.39
C ALA A 110 -10.84 -1.47 7.50
N ALA A 111 -11.55 -1.42 8.63
CA ALA A 111 -12.82 -2.12 8.80
C ALA A 111 -13.88 -1.56 7.86
N ILE A 112 -14.04 -0.23 7.81
CA ILE A 112 -14.96 0.44 6.90
C ILE A 112 -14.61 0.10 5.43
N LEU A 113 -13.32 0.06 5.08
CA LEU A 113 -12.88 -0.39 3.76
C LEU A 113 -13.35 -1.80 3.45
N GLY A 114 -13.29 -2.72 4.42
CA GLY A 114 -13.77 -4.10 4.28
C GLY A 114 -15.26 -4.15 3.93
N ASP A 115 -16.09 -3.36 4.62
CA ASP A 115 -17.53 -3.26 4.35
C ASP A 115 -17.81 -2.67 2.96
N ILE A 116 -17.09 -1.62 2.57
CA ILE A 116 -17.18 -1.02 1.23
C ILE A 116 -16.80 -2.02 0.12
N LEU A 117 -15.78 -2.84 0.33
CA LEU A 117 -15.37 -3.86 -0.64
C LEU A 117 -16.44 -4.96 -0.79
N MET A 118 -17.08 -5.37 0.31
CA MET A 118 -18.21 -6.30 0.26
C MET A 118 -19.41 -5.69 -0.48
N GLU A 119 -19.77 -4.44 -0.19
CA GLU A 119 -20.83 -3.70 -0.88
C GLU A 119 -20.52 -3.56 -2.39
N ALA A 120 -19.27 -3.34 -2.76
CA ALA A 120 -18.81 -3.26 -4.14
C ALA A 120 -18.78 -4.61 -4.88
N GLY A 121 -19.08 -5.71 -4.20
CA GLY A 121 -19.15 -7.04 -4.81
C GLY A 121 -17.81 -7.74 -4.98
N PHE A 122 -16.78 -7.38 -4.25
CA PHE A 122 -15.53 -8.13 -4.26
C PHE A 122 -15.74 -9.58 -3.84
N PRO A 123 -15.22 -10.57 -4.60
CA PRO A 123 -15.39 -11.98 -4.26
C PRO A 123 -14.77 -12.31 -2.89
N LYS A 124 -15.42 -13.22 -2.16
CA LYS A 124 -14.90 -13.70 -0.87
C LYS A 124 -13.50 -14.30 -1.03
N GLY A 125 -12.60 -13.94 -0.12
CA GLY A 125 -11.23 -14.43 -0.09
C GLY A 125 -10.25 -13.64 -0.97
N VAL A 126 -10.72 -12.72 -1.82
CA VAL A 126 -9.82 -11.86 -2.64
C VAL A 126 -9.14 -10.81 -1.76
N VAL A 127 -9.88 -10.18 -0.85
CA VAL A 127 -9.33 -9.24 0.15
C VAL A 127 -9.71 -9.74 1.54
N ASN A 128 -8.71 -9.90 2.40
CA ASN A 128 -8.85 -10.38 3.76
C ASN A 128 -8.18 -9.39 4.70
N ILE A 129 -8.92 -8.86 5.67
CA ILE A 129 -8.38 -7.92 6.64
C ILE A 129 -8.29 -8.63 7.99
N ILE A 130 -7.09 -8.66 8.57
CA ILE A 130 -6.83 -9.31 9.85
C ILE A 130 -6.22 -8.32 10.84
N TYR A 131 -6.68 -8.39 12.06
CA TYR A 131 -6.28 -7.50 13.13
C TYR A 131 -5.41 -8.21 14.14
N GLY A 132 -4.47 -7.48 14.74
CA GLY A 132 -3.62 -7.99 15.80
C GLY A 132 -2.26 -7.29 15.85
N SER A 133 -1.46 -7.66 16.85
CA SER A 133 -0.15 -7.08 17.04
C SER A 133 0.85 -7.50 15.94
N GLY A 134 1.85 -6.67 15.70
CA GLY A 134 2.95 -7.03 14.79
C GLY A 134 3.74 -8.25 15.25
N SER A 135 3.88 -8.40 16.57
CA SER A 135 4.63 -9.51 17.19
C SER A 135 3.92 -10.87 17.16
N VAL A 136 2.63 -10.90 16.84
CA VAL A 136 1.86 -12.15 16.73
C VAL A 136 1.43 -12.34 15.28
N VAL A 137 0.50 -11.52 14.83
CA VAL A 137 -0.06 -11.65 13.47
C VAL A 137 0.96 -11.29 12.40
N GLY A 138 1.76 -10.22 12.62
CA GLY A 138 2.81 -9.84 11.69
C GLY A 138 3.86 -10.94 11.51
N GLU A 139 4.34 -11.52 12.62
CA GLU A 139 5.31 -12.61 12.60
C GLU A 139 4.78 -13.84 11.86
N GLU A 140 3.53 -14.26 12.11
CA GLU A 140 2.91 -15.37 11.40
C GLU A 140 2.85 -15.15 9.89
N LEU A 141 2.44 -13.94 9.47
CA LEU A 141 2.34 -13.58 8.06
C LEU A 141 3.69 -13.60 7.33
N ILE A 142 4.74 -13.06 7.94
CA ILE A 142 6.04 -12.99 7.28
C ILE A 142 6.73 -14.37 7.16
N HIS A 143 6.38 -15.32 8.03
CA HIS A 143 6.90 -16.67 8.00
C HIS A 143 6.03 -17.64 7.17
N SER A 144 4.78 -17.30 6.88
CA SER A 144 3.87 -18.17 6.13
C SER A 144 4.43 -18.54 4.75
N LYS A 145 4.47 -19.82 4.41
CA LYS A 145 4.90 -20.32 3.09
C LYS A 145 3.91 -20.01 1.97
N GLU A 146 2.68 -19.69 2.30
CA GLU A 146 1.63 -19.33 1.34
C GLU A 146 1.78 -17.89 0.83
N VAL A 147 2.58 -17.08 1.52
CA VAL A 147 2.80 -15.67 1.17
C VAL A 147 3.96 -15.55 0.19
N SER A 148 3.69 -15.01 -0.98
CA SER A 148 4.68 -14.82 -2.06
C SER A 148 5.17 -13.38 -2.19
N LEU A 149 4.38 -12.40 -1.70
CA LEU A 149 4.72 -10.98 -1.74
C LEU A 149 4.40 -10.32 -0.40
N ILE A 150 5.29 -9.46 0.08
CA ILE A 150 5.08 -8.63 1.26
C ILE A 150 5.32 -7.16 0.90
N ALA A 151 4.29 -6.33 1.05
CA ALA A 151 4.39 -4.88 1.03
C ALA A 151 4.33 -4.38 2.49
N PHE A 152 5.36 -3.70 2.92
CA PHE A 152 5.50 -3.20 4.29
C PHE A 152 5.92 -1.73 4.28
N THR A 153 5.22 -0.92 5.04
CA THR A 153 5.64 0.45 5.37
C THR A 153 5.77 0.58 6.88
N GLY A 154 6.93 1.00 7.35
CA GLY A 154 7.20 1.13 8.78
C GLY A 154 8.68 1.30 9.13
N SER A 155 9.08 0.82 10.31
CA SER A 155 10.45 0.99 10.79
C SER A 155 11.46 0.11 10.04
N GLU A 156 12.70 0.62 9.93
CA GLU A 156 13.82 -0.14 9.36
C GLU A 156 14.06 -1.46 10.10
N GLU A 157 13.95 -1.44 11.43
CA GLU A 157 14.12 -2.65 12.26
C GLU A 157 13.17 -3.77 11.83
N VAL A 158 11.88 -3.46 11.65
CA VAL A 158 10.88 -4.45 11.19
C VAL A 158 11.13 -4.84 9.73
N GLY A 159 11.51 -3.89 8.87
CA GLY A 159 11.89 -4.21 7.49
C GLY A 159 13.03 -5.23 7.42
N ARG A 160 14.07 -5.09 8.26
CA ARG A 160 15.17 -6.05 8.37
C ARG A 160 14.70 -7.43 8.87
N LYS A 161 13.76 -7.48 9.81
CA LYS A 161 13.16 -8.75 10.27
C LYS A 161 12.41 -9.45 9.13
N ILE A 162 11.65 -8.70 8.33
CA ILE A 162 10.94 -9.24 7.16
C ILE A 162 11.93 -9.82 6.15
N MET A 163 13.01 -9.10 5.84
CA MET A 163 14.06 -9.61 4.95
C MET A 163 14.69 -10.90 5.48
N HIS A 164 14.99 -10.93 6.77
CA HIS A 164 15.57 -12.11 7.41
C HIS A 164 14.62 -13.32 7.36
N ALA A 165 13.35 -13.14 7.70
CA ALA A 165 12.33 -14.17 7.63
C ALA A 165 12.17 -14.71 6.20
N SER A 166 12.19 -13.84 5.19
CA SER A 166 12.13 -14.23 3.78
C SER A 166 13.35 -15.05 3.37
N ALA A 167 14.55 -14.68 3.81
CA ALA A 167 15.78 -15.41 3.50
C ALA A 167 15.82 -16.82 4.11
N GLN A 168 15.11 -17.03 5.22
CA GLN A 168 15.01 -18.33 5.89
C GLN A 168 13.82 -19.16 5.39
N SER A 169 12.92 -18.57 4.62
CA SER A 169 11.73 -19.24 4.10
C SER A 169 12.07 -20.21 2.97
N ALA A 170 11.28 -21.29 2.84
CA ALA A 170 11.34 -22.17 1.65
C ALA A 170 10.89 -21.45 0.36
N VAL A 171 10.18 -20.35 0.48
CA VAL A 171 9.71 -19.49 -0.64
C VAL A 171 10.43 -18.14 -0.56
N ILE A 172 11.14 -17.78 -1.63
CA ILE A 172 11.74 -16.46 -1.76
C ILE A 172 10.61 -15.45 -2.06
N LYS A 173 10.31 -14.63 -1.07
CA LYS A 173 9.21 -13.66 -1.17
C LYS A 173 9.66 -12.39 -1.91
N LYS A 174 8.83 -11.86 -2.78
CA LYS A 174 8.99 -10.50 -3.28
C LYS A 174 8.71 -9.52 -2.15
N MET A 175 9.56 -8.54 -1.98
CA MET A 175 9.41 -7.53 -0.93
C MET A 175 9.33 -6.13 -1.53
N LEU A 176 8.38 -5.35 -1.05
CA LEU A 176 8.26 -3.93 -1.22
C LEU A 176 8.37 -3.30 0.16
N LEU A 177 9.49 -2.65 0.45
CA LEU A 177 9.79 -2.10 1.77
C LEU A 177 9.90 -0.59 1.68
N GLU A 178 8.97 0.11 2.32
CA GLU A 178 8.97 1.56 2.50
C GLU A 178 9.33 1.83 3.96
N LEU A 179 10.53 2.30 4.19
CA LEU A 179 11.13 2.40 5.52
C LEU A 179 11.32 3.85 5.95
N GLY A 180 12.10 4.08 6.99
CA GLY A 180 12.42 5.40 7.46
C GLY A 180 13.23 6.21 6.44
N GLY A 181 13.23 7.52 6.61
CA GLY A 181 13.93 8.43 5.72
C GLY A 181 14.50 9.65 6.46
N LYS A 182 15.30 10.41 5.72
CA LYS A 182 15.93 11.67 6.17
C LYS A 182 15.81 12.70 5.06
N GLY A 183 14.56 13.06 4.73
CA GLY A 183 14.29 14.12 3.76
C GLY A 183 14.89 15.44 4.22
N ALA A 184 15.59 16.13 3.32
CA ALA A 184 16.17 17.44 3.60
C ALA A 184 15.54 18.50 2.70
N ILE A 185 15.32 19.69 3.24
CA ILE A 185 14.97 20.87 2.47
C ILE A 185 16.25 21.67 2.26
N CYS A 186 16.67 21.83 1.00
CA CYS A 186 17.82 22.64 0.64
C CYS A 186 17.34 23.99 0.11
N VAL A 187 17.75 25.07 0.77
CA VAL A 187 17.41 26.44 0.36
C VAL A 187 18.68 27.17 -0.08
N ASP A 188 18.77 27.51 -1.37
CA ASP A 188 19.88 28.33 -1.87
C ASP A 188 19.62 29.82 -1.58
N LYS A 189 20.70 30.62 -1.58
CA LYS A 189 20.64 32.07 -1.34
C LYS A 189 19.74 32.86 -2.32
N SER A 190 19.50 32.29 -3.49
CA SER A 190 18.62 32.86 -4.52
C SER A 190 17.16 32.37 -4.41
N GLY A 191 16.87 31.48 -3.44
CA GLY A 191 15.55 30.89 -3.27
C GLY A 191 14.54 31.82 -2.61
N ASP A 192 13.25 31.51 -2.81
CA ASP A 192 12.16 32.16 -2.08
C ASP A 192 12.16 31.69 -0.61
N LEU A 193 12.63 32.55 0.28
CA LEU A 193 12.74 32.26 1.72
C LEU A 193 11.37 32.04 2.38
N GLU A 194 10.36 32.83 2.02
CA GLU A 194 9.01 32.71 2.57
C GLU A 194 8.36 31.39 2.13
N GLY A 195 8.45 31.06 0.86
CA GLY A 195 8.01 29.77 0.33
C GLY A 195 8.74 28.59 0.96
N ALA A 196 10.05 28.70 1.20
CA ALA A 196 10.84 27.68 1.87
C ALA A 196 10.40 27.46 3.32
N VAL A 197 10.15 28.54 4.09
CA VAL A 197 9.64 28.47 5.48
C VAL A 197 8.26 27.80 5.51
N ASN A 198 7.35 28.23 4.65
CA ASN A 198 6.00 27.64 4.57
C ASN A 198 6.06 26.14 4.21
N SER A 199 6.91 25.76 3.29
CA SER A 199 7.11 24.35 2.90
C SER A 199 7.72 23.54 4.05
N ALA A 200 8.66 24.10 4.80
CA ALA A 200 9.27 23.44 5.95
C ALA A 200 8.25 23.21 7.07
N VAL A 201 7.47 24.23 7.41
CA VAL A 201 6.40 24.13 8.42
C VAL A 201 5.36 23.10 8.00
N TYR A 202 4.89 23.15 6.76
CA TYR A 202 3.94 22.16 6.25
C TYR A 202 4.50 20.74 6.32
N GLY A 203 5.74 20.54 5.85
CA GLY A 203 6.38 19.21 5.83
C GLY A 203 6.62 18.62 7.23
N VAL A 204 6.87 19.48 8.24
CA VAL A 204 7.04 19.02 9.63
C VAL A 204 5.70 18.73 10.31
N CYS A 205 4.65 19.49 10.02
CA CYS A 205 3.36 19.37 10.70
C CYS A 205 2.41 18.37 10.06
N MET A 206 2.58 18.08 8.76
CA MET A 206 1.73 17.16 8.02
C MET A 206 1.77 15.75 8.64
N ASN A 207 0.60 15.12 8.78
CA ASN A 207 0.42 13.78 9.36
C ASN A 207 1.03 13.61 10.77
N GLN A 208 0.93 14.62 11.59
CA GLN A 208 1.44 14.68 12.97
C GLN A 208 3.00 14.64 13.07
N GLY A 209 3.67 15.04 12.02
CA GLY A 209 5.14 15.15 11.98
C GLY A 209 5.85 13.95 11.37
#